data_96037a7326bb499e54971f881832b71b
#
_entry.id   96037a7326bb499e54971f881832b71b
#
_cell.length_a   1.000
_cell.length_b   1.000
_cell.length_c   1.000
_cell.angle_alpha   90.00
_cell.angle_beta   90.00
_cell.angle_gamma   90.00
#
_symmetry.space_group_name_H-M   'P 1'
#
loop_
_entity.id
_entity.type
_entity.pdbx_description
1 polymer ?
#
loop_
_entity_poly.entity_id
_entity_poly.type
_entity_poly.pdbx_seq_one_letter_code
_entity_poly.pdbx_strand_id
1 'polypeptide(L)'
;MLAEWALVAVPGLIWGCSFLLIAVGLEALPADGVTFVRFAVGFAALACVPAARRPVRREDRAGIAWLGLLWLALPMSMFPHAERHVSSAVTGMLNGAIPVLAAAVAALLARRLPSRATAAALAVGCAGAVLVALPEASTGAASAKGVALIAVALVSYGVAINLARPLQQRNGALPVVWRALGVALVATAPLGLPALRHARFTAEALVAVIALGALGTALANVVMAAAAGRLGATRASGTTFLIPVVALALGVLVRNERVAPVAVAGGAVCLLGAWLLRRAPAPAEA
;
A
#
# COMPACT_ATOMS: atom_id res chain seq x y z
N MET A 1 -0.13 -4.73 -26.75
CA MET A 1 -1.03 -3.75 -26.11
C MET A 1 -1.89 -4.36 -25.00
N LEU A 2 -2.78 -5.36 -25.23
CA LEU A 2 -3.61 -5.96 -24.16
C LEU A 2 -2.79 -6.53 -23.00
N ALA A 3 -1.71 -7.28 -23.28
CA ALA A 3 -0.85 -7.84 -22.26
C ALA A 3 -0.11 -6.77 -21.41
N GLU A 4 0.22 -5.64 -21.99
CA GLU A 4 0.86 -4.52 -21.26
C GLU A 4 -0.12 -3.82 -20.32
N TRP A 5 -1.37 -3.62 -20.78
CA TRP A 5 -2.42 -3.06 -19.92
C TRP A 5 -2.74 -4.00 -18.75
N ALA A 6 -2.74 -5.32 -18.99
CA ALA A 6 -2.94 -6.30 -17.94
C ALA A 6 -1.84 -6.21 -16.86
N LEU A 7 -0.58 -6.00 -17.22
CA LEU A 7 0.52 -5.83 -16.27
C LEU A 7 0.35 -4.63 -15.34
N VAL A 8 -0.33 -3.59 -15.77
CA VAL A 8 -0.64 -2.40 -14.96
C VAL A 8 -1.95 -2.56 -14.20
N ALA A 9 -2.97 -3.11 -14.84
CA ALA A 9 -4.31 -3.21 -14.26
C ALA A 9 -4.39 -4.29 -13.16
N VAL A 10 -3.78 -5.46 -13.37
CA VAL A 10 -3.89 -6.59 -12.43
C VAL A 10 -3.41 -6.24 -11.03
N PRO A 11 -2.21 -5.65 -10.82
CA PRO A 11 -1.80 -5.27 -9.46
C PRO A 11 -2.72 -4.20 -8.85
N GLY A 12 -3.22 -3.25 -9.67
CA GLY A 12 -4.13 -2.20 -9.20
C GLY A 12 -5.46 -2.75 -8.72
N LEU A 13 -6.04 -3.69 -9.48
CA LEU A 13 -7.25 -4.40 -9.08
C LEU A 13 -7.02 -5.21 -7.80
N ILE A 14 -5.96 -6.02 -7.74
CA ILE A 14 -5.65 -6.84 -6.58
C ILE A 14 -5.43 -5.98 -5.32
N TRP A 15 -4.64 -4.91 -5.43
CA TRP A 15 -4.41 -4.02 -4.28
C TRP A 15 -5.65 -3.22 -3.89
N GLY A 16 -6.49 -2.81 -4.84
CA GLY A 16 -7.78 -2.21 -4.56
C GLY A 16 -8.73 -3.16 -3.82
N CYS A 17 -8.76 -4.43 -4.20
CA CYS A 17 -9.52 -5.47 -3.49
C CYS A 17 -8.97 -5.77 -2.09
N SER A 18 -7.71 -5.42 -1.79
CA SER A 18 -7.09 -5.76 -0.50
C SER A 18 -7.82 -5.15 0.69
N PHE A 19 -8.41 -3.96 0.54
CA PHE A 19 -9.17 -3.30 1.61
C PHE A 19 -10.47 -4.04 1.93
N LEU A 20 -11.20 -4.51 0.92
CA LEU A 20 -12.34 -5.40 1.11
C LEU A 20 -11.92 -6.69 1.81
N LEU A 21 -10.82 -7.32 1.39
CA LEU A 21 -10.33 -8.56 2.00
C LEU A 21 -9.87 -8.37 3.45
N ILE A 22 -9.30 -7.20 3.79
CA ILE A 22 -8.99 -6.83 5.17
C ILE A 22 -10.29 -6.74 5.97
N ALA A 23 -11.28 -5.99 5.47
CA ALA A 23 -12.55 -5.81 6.16
C ALA A 23 -13.27 -7.14 6.42
N VAL A 24 -13.31 -8.06 5.45
CA VAL A 24 -13.88 -9.42 5.63
C VAL A 24 -13.03 -10.23 6.63
N GLY A 25 -11.72 -10.15 6.58
CA GLY A 25 -10.83 -10.81 7.54
C GLY A 25 -11.07 -10.36 8.98
N LEU A 26 -11.35 -9.07 9.18
CA LEU A 26 -11.62 -8.47 10.50
C LEU A 26 -12.94 -8.91 11.14
N GLU A 27 -13.85 -9.51 10.38
CA GLU A 27 -15.11 -10.07 10.93
C GLU A 27 -14.85 -11.29 11.84
N ALA A 28 -13.71 -11.95 11.64
CA ALA A 28 -13.38 -13.18 12.35
C ALA A 28 -11.99 -13.20 13.00
N LEU A 29 -11.05 -12.39 12.53
CA LEU A 29 -9.70 -12.33 13.06
C LEU A 29 -9.42 -10.96 13.68
N PRO A 30 -8.67 -10.89 14.79
CA PRO A 30 -8.09 -9.63 15.27
C PRO A 30 -7.14 -9.01 14.21
N ALA A 31 -6.98 -7.69 14.23
CA ALA A 31 -6.19 -6.94 13.25
C ALA A 31 -4.75 -7.48 13.09
N ASP A 32 -4.09 -7.80 14.21
CA ASP A 32 -2.75 -8.38 14.19
C ASP A 32 -2.72 -9.79 13.60
N GLY A 33 -3.81 -10.56 13.79
CA GLY A 33 -4.00 -11.88 13.18
C GLY A 33 -4.13 -11.78 11.66
N VAL A 34 -4.94 -10.83 11.16
CA VAL A 34 -5.07 -10.56 9.72
C VAL A 34 -3.71 -10.22 9.10
N THR A 35 -2.96 -9.32 9.73
CA THR A 35 -1.62 -8.92 9.28
C THR A 35 -0.64 -10.09 9.27
N PHE A 36 -0.59 -10.86 10.34
CA PHE A 36 0.35 -11.97 10.49
C PHE A 36 0.07 -13.08 9.45
N VAL A 37 -1.19 -13.52 9.32
CA VAL A 37 -1.57 -14.55 8.34
C VAL A 37 -1.30 -14.07 6.91
N ARG A 38 -1.62 -12.79 6.61
CA ARG A 38 -1.28 -12.18 5.32
C ARG A 38 0.21 -12.33 4.99
N PHE A 39 1.10 -12.01 5.94
CA PHE A 39 2.54 -12.11 5.72
C PHE A 39 3.01 -13.55 5.64
N ALA A 40 2.49 -14.45 6.47
CA ALA A 40 2.85 -15.87 6.43
C ALA A 40 2.51 -16.50 5.07
N VAL A 41 1.28 -16.29 4.59
CA VAL A 41 0.82 -16.78 3.29
C VAL A 41 1.60 -16.12 2.14
N GLY A 42 1.78 -14.79 2.18
CA GLY A 42 2.53 -14.07 1.17
C GLY A 42 3.99 -14.49 1.09
N PHE A 43 4.65 -14.69 2.23
CA PHE A 43 6.03 -15.17 2.30
C PHE A 43 6.17 -16.59 1.74
N ALA A 44 5.27 -17.51 2.12
CA ALA A 44 5.25 -18.87 1.62
C ALA A 44 4.98 -18.92 0.10
N ALA A 45 3.97 -18.17 -0.37
CA ALA A 45 3.64 -18.10 -1.79
C ALA A 45 4.79 -17.51 -2.63
N LEU A 46 5.42 -16.44 -2.16
CA LEU A 46 6.55 -15.82 -2.87
C LEU A 46 7.82 -16.69 -2.82
N ALA A 47 7.98 -17.52 -1.78
CA ALA A 47 9.07 -18.50 -1.70
C ALA A 47 8.99 -19.55 -2.82
N CYS A 48 7.81 -19.83 -3.38
CA CYS A 48 7.64 -20.72 -4.52
C CYS A 48 8.13 -20.11 -5.84
N VAL A 49 8.44 -18.81 -5.86
CA VAL A 49 8.97 -18.11 -7.05
C VAL A 49 10.50 -18.16 -7.02
N PRO A 50 11.18 -18.92 -7.91
CA PRO A 50 12.64 -19.09 -7.85
C PRO A 50 13.41 -17.76 -7.90
N ALA A 51 12.90 -16.77 -8.65
CA ALA A 51 13.51 -15.45 -8.75
C ALA A 51 13.54 -14.68 -7.41
N ALA A 52 12.58 -14.94 -6.50
CA ALA A 52 12.53 -14.29 -5.19
C ALA A 52 13.64 -14.80 -4.24
N ARG A 53 14.07 -16.04 -4.41
CA ARG A 53 15.10 -16.68 -3.57
C ARG A 53 16.53 -16.35 -3.96
N ARG A 54 16.76 -15.62 -5.07
CA ARG A 54 18.10 -15.21 -5.49
C ARG A 54 18.82 -14.46 -4.35
N PRO A 55 20.16 -14.63 -4.21
CA PRO A 55 20.91 -13.94 -3.16
C PRO A 55 20.85 -12.43 -3.33
N VAL A 56 20.93 -11.70 -2.22
CA VAL A 56 21.09 -10.23 -2.18
C VAL A 56 22.47 -9.91 -1.62
N ARG A 57 22.98 -8.73 -1.98
CA ARG A 57 24.27 -8.24 -1.49
C ARG A 57 24.26 -8.15 0.03
N ARG A 58 25.35 -8.51 0.68
CA ARG A 58 25.47 -8.51 2.15
C ARG A 58 25.29 -7.09 2.72
N GLU A 59 25.85 -6.10 2.03
CA GLU A 59 25.78 -4.69 2.38
C GLU A 59 24.35 -4.12 2.37
N ASP A 60 23.44 -4.68 1.55
CA ASP A 60 22.06 -4.22 1.42
C ASP A 60 21.10 -4.86 2.44
N ARG A 61 21.55 -5.86 3.23
CA ARG A 61 20.67 -6.62 4.14
C ARG A 61 20.03 -5.75 5.21
N ALA A 62 20.79 -4.81 5.79
CA ALA A 62 20.26 -3.87 6.78
C ALA A 62 19.20 -2.94 6.15
N GLY A 63 19.47 -2.40 4.96
CA GLY A 63 18.49 -1.60 4.21
C GLY A 63 17.22 -2.38 3.88
N ILE A 64 17.33 -3.66 3.49
CA ILE A 64 16.18 -4.54 3.24
C ILE A 64 15.41 -4.84 4.53
N ALA A 65 16.09 -4.97 5.68
CA ALA A 65 15.42 -5.13 6.97
C ALA A 65 14.61 -3.88 7.34
N TRP A 66 15.18 -2.70 7.22
CA TRP A 66 14.45 -1.44 7.41
C TRP A 66 13.29 -1.31 6.43
N LEU A 67 13.46 -1.72 5.18
CA LEU A 67 12.39 -1.75 4.20
C LEU A 67 11.26 -2.69 4.63
N GLY A 68 11.58 -3.86 5.19
CA GLY A 68 10.60 -4.80 5.74
C GLY A 68 9.76 -4.17 6.87
N LEU A 69 10.38 -3.36 7.72
CA LEU A 69 9.67 -2.65 8.78
C LEU A 69 8.83 -1.49 8.24
N LEU A 70 9.41 -0.62 7.40
CA LEU A 70 8.78 0.63 6.96
C LEU A 70 7.82 0.44 5.78
N TRP A 71 8.02 -0.57 4.95
CA TRP A 71 7.14 -0.82 3.79
C TRP A 71 6.04 -1.84 4.09
N LEU A 72 6.33 -2.82 4.94
CA LEU A 72 5.44 -3.96 5.18
C LEU A 72 4.92 -3.97 6.61
N ALA A 73 5.76 -4.22 7.61
CA ALA A 73 5.32 -4.46 8.99
C ALA A 73 4.46 -3.29 9.51
N LEU A 74 5.00 -2.07 9.53
CA LEU A 74 4.31 -0.92 10.10
C LEU A 74 3.05 -0.55 9.31
N PRO A 75 3.10 -0.22 8.00
CA PRO A 75 1.90 0.27 7.32
C PRO A 75 0.83 -0.80 7.15
N MET A 76 1.22 -2.04 6.86
CA MET A 76 0.24 -3.12 6.69
C MET A 76 -0.36 -3.62 8.00
N SER A 77 0.23 -3.32 9.16
CA SER A 77 -0.43 -3.47 10.46
C SER A 77 -1.39 -2.33 10.75
N MET A 78 -1.07 -1.10 10.32
CA MET A 78 -1.93 0.06 10.56
C MET A 78 -3.27 -0.04 9.82
N PHE A 79 -3.33 -0.59 8.60
CA PHE A 79 -4.57 -0.70 7.85
C PHE A 79 -5.65 -1.55 8.53
N PRO A 80 -5.40 -2.79 8.97
CA PRO A 80 -6.42 -3.55 9.69
C PRO A 80 -6.86 -2.88 11.00
N HIS A 81 -5.95 -2.21 11.71
CA HIS A 81 -6.32 -1.43 12.89
C HIS A 81 -7.17 -0.21 12.54
N ALA A 82 -6.87 0.48 11.43
CA ALA A 82 -7.64 1.62 10.96
C ALA A 82 -9.05 1.22 10.49
N GLU A 83 -9.17 0.12 9.75
CA GLU A 83 -10.45 -0.36 9.21
C GLU A 83 -11.43 -0.86 10.30
N ARG A 84 -11.00 -0.98 11.54
CA ARG A 84 -11.90 -1.13 12.68
C ARG A 84 -12.68 0.15 13.03
N HIS A 85 -12.27 1.28 12.49
CA HIS A 85 -12.77 2.61 12.83
C HIS A 85 -13.17 3.44 11.61
N VAL A 86 -12.67 3.09 10.43
CA VAL A 86 -12.86 3.80 9.15
C VAL A 86 -13.27 2.80 8.09
N SER A 87 -14.10 3.20 7.14
CA SER A 87 -14.55 2.31 6.06
C SER A 87 -13.40 1.85 5.15
N SER A 88 -13.54 0.67 4.57
CA SER A 88 -12.54 0.10 3.65
C SER A 88 -12.41 0.95 2.37
N ALA A 89 -13.51 1.54 1.91
CA ALA A 89 -13.53 2.49 0.79
C ALA A 89 -12.64 3.70 1.05
N VAL A 90 -12.82 4.37 2.21
CA VAL A 90 -12.02 5.55 2.58
C VAL A 90 -10.56 5.19 2.79
N THR A 91 -10.27 4.06 3.45
CA THR A 91 -8.90 3.54 3.64
C THR A 91 -8.20 3.35 2.29
N GLY A 92 -8.87 2.73 1.33
CA GLY A 92 -8.34 2.53 -0.01
C GLY A 92 -8.22 3.83 -0.84
N MET A 93 -9.17 4.77 -0.71
CA MET A 93 -9.07 6.07 -1.37
C MET A 93 -7.86 6.88 -0.91
N LEU A 94 -7.57 6.86 0.40
CA LEU A 94 -6.40 7.55 0.97
C LEU A 94 -5.07 7.00 0.43
N ASN A 95 -5.02 5.74 0.00
CA ASN A 95 -3.84 5.20 -0.69
C ASN A 95 -3.48 5.94 -1.99
N GLY A 96 -4.40 6.65 -2.60
CA GLY A 96 -4.14 7.56 -3.72
C GLY A 96 -3.12 8.66 -3.40
N ALA A 97 -2.91 8.98 -2.12
CA ALA A 97 -1.92 9.96 -1.68
C ALA A 97 -0.48 9.43 -1.63
N ILE A 98 -0.25 8.11 -1.76
CA ILE A 98 1.10 7.52 -1.69
C ILE A 98 2.11 8.19 -2.63
N PRO A 99 1.83 8.43 -3.93
CA PRO A 99 2.79 9.07 -4.82
C PRO A 99 3.14 10.50 -4.40
N VAL A 100 2.14 11.22 -3.86
CA VAL A 100 2.30 12.59 -3.36
C VAL A 100 3.24 12.61 -2.16
N LEU A 101 3.00 11.74 -1.18
CA LEU A 101 3.83 11.62 0.01
C LEU A 101 5.24 11.11 -0.31
N ALA A 102 5.37 10.16 -1.23
CA ALA A 102 6.68 9.67 -1.67
C ALA A 102 7.52 10.80 -2.31
N ALA A 103 6.90 11.66 -3.11
CA ALA A 103 7.58 12.80 -3.70
C ALA A 103 7.92 13.90 -2.67
N ALA A 104 7.02 14.15 -1.71
CA ALA A 104 7.29 15.08 -0.61
C ALA A 104 8.49 14.61 0.23
N VAL A 105 8.52 13.32 0.58
CA VAL A 105 9.65 12.72 1.30
C VAL A 105 10.93 12.78 0.46
N ALA A 106 10.87 12.51 -0.84
CA ALA A 106 12.05 12.61 -1.72
C ALA A 106 12.63 14.03 -1.72
N ALA A 107 11.80 15.08 -1.81
CA ALA A 107 12.22 16.46 -1.75
C ALA A 107 12.87 16.80 -0.40
N LEU A 108 12.28 16.32 0.70
CA LEU A 108 12.82 16.50 2.05
C LEU A 108 14.20 15.82 2.20
N LEU A 109 14.34 14.57 1.75
CA LEU A 109 15.60 13.82 1.81
C LEU A 109 16.69 14.47 0.95
N ALA A 110 16.30 15.00 -0.22
CA ALA A 110 17.22 15.73 -1.10
C ALA A 110 17.60 17.12 -0.55
N ARG A 111 16.92 17.61 0.50
CA ARG A 111 17.07 18.98 1.06
C ARG A 111 16.95 20.06 -0.02
N ARG A 112 16.11 19.84 -1.01
CA ARG A 112 15.88 20.76 -2.13
C ARG A 112 14.42 21.13 -2.20
N LEU A 113 14.13 22.41 -2.43
CA LEU A 113 12.77 22.84 -2.67
C LEU A 113 12.27 22.25 -4.00
N PRO A 114 11.07 21.69 -4.02
CA PRO A 114 10.48 21.17 -5.25
C PRO A 114 10.22 22.32 -6.23
N SER A 115 10.22 22.03 -7.52
CA SER A 115 9.79 22.99 -8.54
C SER A 115 8.37 23.50 -8.26
N ARG A 116 8.02 24.68 -8.75
CA ARG A 116 6.67 25.23 -8.59
C ARG A 116 5.57 24.25 -9.06
N ALA A 117 5.82 23.56 -10.18
CA ALA A 117 4.89 22.56 -10.70
C ALA A 117 4.76 21.35 -9.75
N THR A 118 5.88 20.85 -9.22
CA THR A 118 5.90 19.77 -8.22
C THR A 118 5.20 20.22 -6.94
N ALA A 119 5.49 21.44 -6.44
CA ALA A 119 4.86 21.98 -5.24
C ALA A 119 3.33 22.12 -5.40
N ALA A 120 2.87 22.61 -6.54
CA ALA A 120 1.43 22.68 -6.85
C ALA A 120 0.78 21.30 -6.89
N ALA A 121 1.43 20.31 -7.54
CA ALA A 121 0.93 18.94 -7.58
C ALA A 121 0.84 18.29 -6.19
N LEU A 122 1.85 18.52 -5.33
CA LEU A 122 1.84 18.09 -3.94
C LEU A 122 0.69 18.75 -3.15
N ALA A 123 0.50 20.07 -3.30
CA ALA A 123 -0.57 20.78 -2.62
C ALA A 123 -1.97 20.26 -3.03
N VAL A 124 -2.21 20.04 -4.32
CA VAL A 124 -3.46 19.47 -4.84
C VAL A 124 -3.67 18.05 -4.27
N GLY A 125 -2.66 17.19 -4.31
CA GLY A 125 -2.78 15.82 -3.79
C GLY A 125 -3.01 15.77 -2.29
N CYS A 126 -2.34 16.63 -1.50
CA CYS A 126 -2.55 16.74 -0.07
C CYS A 126 -3.96 17.27 0.25
N ALA A 127 -4.43 18.30 -0.47
CA ALA A 127 -5.78 18.80 -0.30
C ALA A 127 -6.84 17.72 -0.59
N GLY A 128 -6.64 16.91 -1.65
CA GLY A 128 -7.47 15.75 -1.93
C GLY A 128 -7.49 14.73 -0.79
N ALA A 129 -6.34 14.39 -0.22
CA ALA A 129 -6.25 13.47 0.92
C ALA A 129 -6.96 13.99 2.16
N VAL A 130 -6.85 15.31 2.44
CA VAL A 130 -7.59 15.96 3.54
C VAL A 130 -9.10 15.88 3.29
N LEU A 131 -9.58 16.15 2.08
CA LEU A 131 -11.01 16.06 1.74
C LEU A 131 -11.55 14.63 1.88
N VAL A 132 -10.74 13.60 1.60
CA VAL A 132 -11.10 12.19 1.85
C VAL A 132 -11.21 11.93 3.35
N ALA A 133 -10.24 12.39 4.12
CA ALA A 133 -10.10 12.06 5.54
C ALA A 133 -11.06 12.84 6.45
N LEU A 134 -11.40 14.10 6.07
CA LEU A 134 -12.11 15.03 6.93
C LEU A 134 -13.50 14.55 7.39
N PRO A 135 -14.36 13.99 6.51
CA PRO A 135 -15.67 13.50 6.94
C PRO A 135 -15.55 12.40 8.01
N GLU A 136 -14.66 11.45 7.80
CA GLU A 136 -14.44 10.35 8.74
C GLU A 136 -13.84 10.86 10.07
N ALA A 137 -12.81 11.70 10.02
CA ALA A 137 -12.17 12.25 11.21
C ALA A 137 -13.13 13.08 12.06
N SER A 138 -14.16 13.68 11.46
CA SER A 138 -15.16 14.51 12.15
C SER A 138 -16.28 13.71 12.83
N THR A 139 -16.41 12.39 12.54
CA THR A 139 -17.48 11.56 13.13
C THR A 139 -17.22 11.17 14.58
N GLY A 140 -15.99 11.30 15.07
CA GLY A 140 -15.64 11.02 16.46
C GLY A 140 -14.19 10.62 16.67
N ALA A 141 -13.78 10.52 17.92
CA ALA A 141 -12.38 10.22 18.30
C ALA A 141 -11.87 8.87 17.76
N ALA A 142 -12.74 7.85 17.67
CA ALA A 142 -12.35 6.54 17.15
C ALA A 142 -12.02 6.61 15.65
N SER A 143 -12.84 7.28 14.86
CA SER A 143 -12.59 7.47 13.43
C SER A 143 -11.40 8.39 13.16
N ALA A 144 -11.19 9.43 13.97
CA ALA A 144 -9.99 10.27 13.92
C ALA A 144 -8.72 9.45 14.18
N LYS A 145 -8.76 8.50 15.13
CA LYS A 145 -7.66 7.55 15.37
C LYS A 145 -7.40 6.68 14.12
N GLY A 146 -8.46 6.16 13.49
CA GLY A 146 -8.33 5.37 12.26
C GLY A 146 -7.64 6.15 11.14
N VAL A 147 -8.08 7.40 10.90
CA VAL A 147 -7.45 8.31 9.92
C VAL A 147 -5.96 8.56 10.27
N ALA A 148 -5.63 8.79 11.54
CA ALA A 148 -4.26 8.98 11.97
C ALA A 148 -3.38 7.74 11.70
N LEU A 149 -3.90 6.53 11.94
CA LEU A 149 -3.20 5.28 11.62
C LEU A 149 -2.92 5.16 10.11
N ILE A 150 -3.90 5.52 9.26
CA ILE A 150 -3.70 5.56 7.81
C ILE A 150 -2.63 6.59 7.44
N ALA A 151 -2.66 7.79 8.02
CA ALA A 151 -1.66 8.81 7.76
C ALA A 151 -0.24 8.34 8.10
N VAL A 152 -0.06 7.68 9.25
CA VAL A 152 1.23 7.06 9.63
C VAL A 152 1.66 6.01 8.61
N ALA A 153 0.74 5.14 8.16
CA ALA A 153 1.02 4.13 7.14
C ALA A 153 1.49 4.77 5.82
N LEU A 154 0.81 5.83 5.38
CA LEU A 154 1.13 6.52 4.11
C LEU A 154 2.47 7.26 4.17
N VAL A 155 2.79 7.90 5.29
CA VAL A 155 4.12 8.52 5.51
C VAL A 155 5.21 7.45 5.49
N SER A 156 4.99 6.31 6.16
CA SER A 156 5.92 5.18 6.14
C SER A 156 6.13 4.66 4.72
N TYR A 157 5.07 4.52 3.91
CA TYR A 157 5.20 4.18 2.48
C TYR A 157 6.00 5.22 1.71
N GLY A 158 5.80 6.52 1.98
CA GLY A 158 6.56 7.59 1.36
C GLY A 158 8.07 7.43 1.58
N VAL A 159 8.49 7.12 2.81
CA VAL A 159 9.90 6.82 3.14
C VAL A 159 10.36 5.53 2.47
N ALA A 160 9.57 4.46 2.60
CA ALA A 160 9.91 3.14 2.12
C ALA A 160 10.12 3.07 0.61
N ILE A 161 9.30 3.76 -0.19
CA ILE A 161 9.44 3.80 -1.66
C ILE A 161 10.79 4.41 -2.07
N ASN A 162 11.23 5.45 -1.38
CA ASN A 162 12.53 6.06 -1.64
C ASN A 162 13.70 5.13 -1.26
N LEU A 163 13.56 4.35 -0.19
CA LEU A 163 14.53 3.34 0.21
C LEU A 163 14.51 2.11 -0.71
N ALA A 164 13.33 1.69 -1.18
CA ALA A 164 13.15 0.49 -1.98
C ALA A 164 13.84 0.58 -3.35
N ARG A 165 13.78 1.76 -4.00
CA ARG A 165 14.27 1.95 -5.37
C ARG A 165 15.73 1.53 -5.56
N PRO A 166 16.71 2.06 -4.82
CA PRO A 166 18.10 1.66 -4.98
C PRO A 166 18.35 0.19 -4.60
N LEU A 167 17.68 -0.33 -3.59
CA LEU A 167 17.82 -1.72 -3.18
C LEU A 167 17.31 -2.69 -4.26
N GLN A 168 16.15 -2.38 -4.87
CA GLN A 168 15.58 -3.20 -5.94
C GLN A 168 16.38 -3.10 -7.25
N GLN A 169 16.96 -1.96 -7.55
CA GLN A 169 17.85 -1.80 -8.73
C GLN A 169 19.09 -2.68 -8.63
N ARG A 170 19.69 -2.79 -7.43
CA ARG A 170 20.91 -3.58 -7.22
C ARG A 170 20.66 -5.08 -7.07
N ASN A 171 19.53 -5.47 -6.48
CA ASN A 171 19.29 -6.86 -6.08
C ASN A 171 18.11 -7.51 -6.83
N GLY A 172 17.35 -6.74 -7.62
CA GLY A 172 16.08 -7.15 -8.19
C GLY A 172 14.90 -6.97 -7.22
N ALA A 173 13.71 -6.73 -7.77
CA ALA A 173 12.53 -6.43 -6.96
C ALA A 173 12.10 -7.62 -6.08
N LEU A 174 11.98 -8.82 -6.67
CA LEU A 174 11.46 -9.98 -5.95
C LEU A 174 12.35 -10.47 -4.80
N PRO A 175 13.71 -10.55 -4.95
CA PRO A 175 14.58 -10.92 -3.83
C PRO A 175 14.50 -9.93 -2.66
N VAL A 176 14.34 -8.64 -2.93
CA VAL A 176 14.18 -7.60 -1.92
C VAL A 176 12.84 -7.74 -1.21
N VAL A 177 11.73 -7.85 -1.97
CA VAL A 177 10.37 -8.00 -1.42
C VAL A 177 10.26 -9.25 -0.55
N TRP A 178 10.75 -10.40 -1.00
CA TRP A 178 10.67 -11.64 -0.25
C TRP A 178 11.39 -11.56 1.11
N ARG A 179 12.59 -10.98 1.16
CA ARG A 179 13.34 -10.82 2.41
C ARG A 179 12.70 -9.76 3.33
N ALA A 180 12.27 -8.65 2.76
CA ALA A 180 11.52 -7.64 3.50
C ALA A 180 10.25 -8.23 4.12
N LEU A 181 9.56 -9.10 3.38
CA LEU A 181 8.38 -9.82 3.88
C LEU A 181 8.72 -10.81 4.99
N GLY A 182 9.86 -11.48 4.91
CA GLY A 182 10.36 -12.33 6.00
C GLY A 182 10.63 -11.53 7.28
N VAL A 183 11.24 -10.33 7.16
CA VAL A 183 11.43 -9.42 8.29
C VAL A 183 10.08 -8.96 8.86
N ALA A 184 9.12 -8.59 8.01
CA ALA A 184 7.79 -8.18 8.45
C ALA A 184 7.05 -9.32 9.17
N LEU A 185 7.14 -10.54 8.67
CA LEU A 185 6.57 -11.73 9.32
C LEU A 185 7.13 -11.94 10.72
N VAL A 186 8.46 -11.87 10.87
CA VAL A 186 9.12 -12.02 12.17
C VAL A 186 8.75 -10.86 13.10
N ALA A 187 8.76 -9.63 12.60
CA ALA A 187 8.44 -8.44 13.40
C ALA A 187 6.98 -8.42 13.90
N THR A 188 6.05 -8.98 13.14
CA THR A 188 4.62 -9.02 13.51
C THR A 188 4.23 -10.28 14.30
N ALA A 189 5.09 -11.30 14.35
CA ALA A 189 4.81 -12.55 15.05
C ALA A 189 4.50 -12.38 16.56
N PRO A 190 5.19 -11.50 17.32
CA PRO A 190 4.89 -11.34 18.76
C PRO A 190 3.46 -10.88 19.06
N LEU A 191 2.84 -10.10 18.17
CA LEU A 191 1.44 -9.66 18.30
C LEU A 191 0.48 -10.58 17.55
N GLY A 192 0.88 -11.03 16.37
CA GLY A 192 0.03 -11.82 15.49
C GLY A 192 -0.25 -13.23 15.98
N LEU A 193 0.77 -13.96 16.47
CA LEU A 193 0.58 -15.33 16.97
C LEU A 193 -0.36 -15.41 18.19
N PRO A 194 -0.22 -14.57 19.24
CA PRO A 194 -1.19 -14.55 20.33
C PRO A 194 -2.58 -14.14 19.87
N ALA A 195 -2.69 -13.20 18.92
CA ALA A 195 -3.97 -12.75 18.39
C ALA A 195 -4.79 -13.88 17.75
N LEU A 196 -4.14 -14.86 17.13
CA LEU A 196 -4.81 -16.01 16.52
C LEU A 196 -5.54 -16.90 17.54
N ARG A 197 -5.19 -16.84 18.83
CA ARG A 197 -5.92 -17.57 19.90
C ARG A 197 -7.33 -17.00 20.11
N HIS A 198 -7.56 -15.77 19.70
CA HIS A 198 -8.85 -15.07 19.80
C HIS A 198 -9.61 -15.03 18.48
N ALA A 199 -9.08 -15.68 17.44
CA ALA A 199 -9.71 -15.73 16.13
C ALA A 199 -10.88 -16.72 16.11
N ARG A 200 -11.96 -16.33 15.44
CA ARG A 200 -13.08 -17.22 15.09
C ARG A 200 -12.91 -17.60 13.62
N PHE A 201 -12.24 -18.68 13.34
CA PHE A 201 -11.94 -19.07 11.95
C PHE A 201 -13.21 -19.43 11.18
N THR A 202 -13.77 -18.46 10.45
CA THR A 202 -14.82 -18.70 9.45
C THR A 202 -14.18 -18.97 8.09
N ALA A 203 -14.86 -19.75 7.24
CA ALA A 203 -14.34 -20.06 5.91
C ALA A 203 -14.12 -18.78 5.07
N GLU A 204 -15.05 -17.83 5.18
CA GLU A 204 -15.01 -16.55 4.45
C GLU A 204 -13.80 -15.70 4.85
N ALA A 205 -13.59 -15.50 6.14
CA ALA A 205 -12.46 -14.73 6.65
C ALA A 205 -11.13 -15.41 6.33
N LEU A 206 -11.06 -16.74 6.42
CA LEU A 206 -9.85 -17.49 6.10
C LEU A 206 -9.50 -17.38 4.62
N VAL A 207 -10.49 -17.56 3.73
CA VAL A 207 -10.32 -17.37 2.28
C VAL A 207 -9.88 -15.93 1.98
N ALA A 208 -10.51 -14.93 2.62
CA ALA A 208 -10.16 -13.53 2.41
C ALA A 208 -8.70 -13.24 2.80
N VAL A 209 -8.24 -13.72 3.97
CA VAL A 209 -6.87 -13.44 4.43
C VAL A 209 -5.83 -14.25 3.66
N ILE A 210 -6.15 -15.49 3.24
CA ILE A 210 -5.30 -16.27 2.33
C ILE A 210 -5.19 -15.56 0.96
N ALA A 211 -6.31 -15.12 0.39
CA ALA A 211 -6.32 -14.35 -0.86
C ALA A 211 -5.51 -13.05 -0.71
N LEU A 212 -5.67 -12.35 0.41
CA LEU A 212 -4.90 -11.14 0.72
C LEU A 212 -3.38 -11.40 0.76
N GLY A 213 -2.95 -12.52 1.32
CA GLY A 213 -1.54 -12.93 1.33
C GLY A 213 -1.05 -13.40 -0.04
N ALA A 214 -1.75 -14.33 -0.66
CA ALA A 214 -1.32 -14.95 -1.92
C ALA A 214 -1.43 -13.98 -3.11
N LEU A 215 -2.58 -13.30 -3.25
CA LEU A 215 -2.82 -12.37 -4.35
C LEU A 215 -2.27 -10.98 -4.04
N GLY A 216 -2.71 -10.38 -2.91
CA GLY A 216 -2.38 -9.00 -2.55
C GLY A 216 -0.91 -8.78 -2.19
N THR A 217 -0.24 -9.80 -1.66
CA THR A 217 1.15 -9.67 -1.23
C THR A 217 2.12 -10.40 -2.17
N ALA A 218 1.86 -11.63 -2.59
CA ALA A 218 2.78 -12.34 -3.46
C ALA A 218 2.55 -12.02 -4.95
N LEU A 219 1.39 -12.38 -5.50
CA LEU A 219 1.12 -12.26 -6.94
C LEU A 219 1.22 -10.81 -7.43
N ALA A 220 0.61 -9.86 -6.73
CA ALA A 220 0.64 -8.45 -7.13
C ALA A 220 2.08 -7.93 -7.23
N ASN A 221 2.98 -8.31 -6.30
CA ASN A 221 4.39 -7.92 -6.37
C ASN A 221 5.13 -8.61 -7.53
N VAL A 222 4.80 -9.88 -7.86
CA VAL A 222 5.40 -10.57 -9.03
C VAL A 222 5.00 -9.85 -10.32
N VAL A 223 3.69 -9.55 -10.48
CA VAL A 223 3.18 -8.85 -11.67
C VAL A 223 3.73 -7.42 -11.75
N MET A 224 3.79 -6.71 -10.61
CA MET A 224 4.35 -5.36 -10.56
C MET A 224 5.85 -5.33 -10.90
N ALA A 225 6.62 -6.32 -10.44
CA ALA A 225 8.03 -6.45 -10.83
C ALA A 225 8.18 -6.70 -12.34
N ALA A 226 7.31 -7.53 -12.93
CA ALA A 226 7.28 -7.77 -14.36
C ALA A 226 6.85 -6.52 -15.15
N ALA A 227 5.86 -5.77 -14.64
CA ALA A 227 5.44 -4.49 -15.22
C ALA A 227 6.58 -3.47 -15.24
N ALA A 228 7.25 -3.30 -14.11
CA ALA A 228 8.40 -2.38 -14.00
C ALA A 228 9.55 -2.76 -14.92
N GLY A 229 9.83 -4.07 -15.06
CA GLY A 229 10.89 -4.57 -15.95
C GLY A 229 10.57 -4.43 -17.45
N ARG A 230 9.29 -4.58 -17.85
CA ARG A 230 8.88 -4.54 -19.27
C ARG A 230 8.46 -3.15 -19.74
N LEU A 231 7.77 -2.38 -18.90
CA LEU A 231 7.16 -1.10 -19.28
C LEU A 231 7.91 0.10 -18.70
N GLY A 232 8.86 -0.16 -17.80
CA GLY A 232 9.53 0.86 -17.00
C GLY A 232 8.70 1.33 -15.79
N ALA A 233 9.38 1.87 -14.79
CA ALA A 233 8.79 2.27 -13.51
C ALA A 233 7.66 3.32 -13.67
N THR A 234 7.80 4.26 -14.62
CA THR A 234 6.81 5.32 -14.84
C THR A 234 5.46 4.79 -15.32
N ARG A 235 5.44 3.83 -16.26
CA ARG A 235 4.20 3.21 -16.73
C ARG A 235 3.61 2.28 -15.68
N ALA A 236 4.46 1.45 -15.04
CA ALA A 236 4.05 0.55 -13.97
C ALA A 236 3.38 1.30 -12.81
N SER A 237 3.85 2.50 -12.45
CA SER A 237 3.22 3.32 -11.39
C SER A 237 1.78 3.76 -11.70
N GLY A 238 1.29 3.59 -12.93
CA GLY A 238 -0.12 3.79 -13.28
C GLY A 238 -1.08 2.89 -12.49
N THR A 239 -0.60 1.75 -12.02
CA THR A 239 -1.31 0.82 -11.12
C THR A 239 -1.92 1.53 -9.89
N THR A 240 -1.22 2.51 -9.31
CA THR A 240 -1.67 3.19 -8.08
C THR A 240 -2.94 4.01 -8.26
N PHE A 241 -3.27 4.43 -9.49
CA PHE A 241 -4.51 5.17 -9.75
C PHE A 241 -5.76 4.28 -9.73
N LEU A 242 -5.61 2.97 -9.93
CA LEU A 242 -6.74 2.04 -9.88
C LEU A 242 -7.15 1.69 -8.45
N ILE A 243 -6.21 1.72 -7.51
CA ILE A 243 -6.44 1.30 -6.13
C ILE A 243 -7.61 2.04 -5.48
N PRO A 244 -7.66 3.39 -5.46
CA PRO A 244 -8.76 4.13 -4.84
C PRO A 244 -10.11 3.88 -5.52
N VAL A 245 -10.11 3.75 -6.85
CA VAL A 245 -11.34 3.52 -7.63
C VAL A 245 -11.93 2.15 -7.30
N VAL A 246 -11.09 1.11 -7.28
CA VAL A 246 -11.52 -0.25 -6.96
C VAL A 246 -11.96 -0.37 -5.51
N ALA A 247 -11.21 0.20 -4.57
CA ALA A 247 -11.57 0.18 -3.15
C ALA A 247 -12.91 0.88 -2.89
N LEU A 248 -13.13 2.07 -3.49
CA LEU A 248 -14.41 2.78 -3.41
C LEU A 248 -15.55 1.95 -4.00
N ALA A 249 -15.37 1.40 -5.20
CA ALA A 249 -16.40 0.60 -5.86
C ALA A 249 -16.78 -0.62 -5.02
N LEU A 250 -15.79 -1.36 -4.50
CA LEU A 250 -16.04 -2.56 -3.71
C LEU A 250 -16.64 -2.24 -2.33
N GLY A 251 -16.16 -1.20 -1.65
CA GLY A 251 -16.72 -0.77 -0.37
C GLY A 251 -18.20 -0.39 -0.51
N VAL A 252 -18.55 0.38 -1.54
CA VAL A 252 -19.94 0.78 -1.78
C VAL A 252 -20.81 -0.38 -2.28
N LEU A 253 -20.35 -1.12 -3.31
CA LEU A 253 -21.18 -2.13 -3.98
C LEU A 253 -21.28 -3.45 -3.23
N VAL A 254 -20.24 -3.86 -2.51
CA VAL A 254 -20.18 -5.16 -1.83
C VAL A 254 -20.49 -5.02 -0.34
N ARG A 255 -19.97 -3.99 0.31
CA ARG A 255 -20.17 -3.80 1.74
C ARG A 255 -21.27 -2.79 2.10
N ASN A 256 -21.89 -2.16 1.09
CA ASN A 256 -22.89 -1.11 1.29
C ASN A 256 -22.38 0.06 2.16
N GLU A 257 -21.07 0.34 2.07
CA GLU A 257 -20.45 1.45 2.82
C GLU A 257 -20.99 2.81 2.31
N ARG A 258 -21.29 3.71 3.24
CA ARG A 258 -21.71 5.07 2.92
C ARG A 258 -20.50 5.97 2.89
N VAL A 259 -20.15 6.47 1.71
CA VAL A 259 -19.03 7.38 1.53
C VAL A 259 -19.56 8.78 1.26
N ALA A 260 -19.10 9.76 2.03
CA ALA A 260 -19.51 11.15 1.86
C ALA A 260 -19.14 11.66 0.46
N PRO A 261 -20.00 12.40 -0.25
CA PRO A 261 -19.69 12.92 -1.58
C PRO A 261 -18.42 13.78 -1.63
N VAL A 262 -18.13 14.53 -0.57
CA VAL A 262 -16.90 15.31 -0.44
C VAL A 262 -15.65 14.41 -0.38
N ALA A 263 -15.73 13.20 0.21
CA ALA A 263 -14.64 12.25 0.21
C ALA A 263 -14.38 11.67 -1.20
N VAL A 264 -15.46 11.40 -1.96
CA VAL A 264 -15.35 10.96 -3.36
C VAL A 264 -14.69 12.04 -4.22
N ALA A 265 -15.14 13.31 -4.08
CA ALA A 265 -14.50 14.46 -4.75
C ALA A 265 -13.02 14.59 -4.32
N GLY A 266 -12.74 14.43 -3.03
CA GLY A 266 -11.37 14.42 -2.48
C GLY A 266 -10.50 13.35 -3.12
N GLY A 267 -11.02 12.14 -3.32
CA GLY A 267 -10.33 11.05 -4.02
C GLY A 267 -9.96 11.43 -5.45
N ALA A 268 -10.89 12.05 -6.21
CA ALA A 268 -10.61 12.55 -7.55
C ALA A 268 -9.53 13.64 -7.55
N VAL A 269 -9.59 14.58 -6.61
CA VAL A 269 -8.57 15.64 -6.44
C VAL A 269 -7.21 15.03 -6.07
N CYS A 270 -7.17 14.02 -5.20
CA CYS A 270 -5.94 13.31 -4.84
C CYS A 270 -5.29 12.64 -6.06
N LEU A 271 -6.11 11.95 -6.88
CA LEU A 271 -5.65 11.34 -8.13
C LEU A 271 -5.16 12.38 -9.14
N LEU A 272 -5.82 13.54 -9.22
CA LEU A 272 -5.37 14.67 -10.05
C LEU A 272 -3.98 15.15 -9.57
N GLY A 273 -3.76 15.33 -8.29
CA GLY A 273 -2.47 15.70 -7.73
C GLY A 273 -1.36 14.70 -8.10
N ALA A 274 -1.63 13.40 -7.96
CA ALA A 274 -0.72 12.34 -8.35
C ALA A 274 -0.44 12.33 -9.87
N TRP A 275 -1.44 12.60 -10.69
CA TRP A 275 -1.28 12.71 -12.15
C TRP A 275 -0.47 13.95 -12.56
N LEU A 276 -0.72 15.11 -11.96
CA LEU A 276 0.06 16.33 -12.17
C LEU A 276 1.53 16.11 -11.78
N LEU A 277 1.78 15.42 -10.67
CA LEU A 277 3.12 15.07 -10.22
C LEU A 277 3.89 14.26 -11.28
N ARG A 278 3.23 13.33 -11.97
CA ARG A 278 3.85 12.54 -13.05
C ARG A 278 4.22 13.37 -14.28
N ARG A 279 3.54 14.50 -14.49
CA ARG A 279 3.80 15.43 -15.59
C ARG A 279 4.79 16.53 -15.23
N ALA A 280 5.06 16.74 -13.93
CA ALA A 280 6.03 17.71 -13.49
C ALA A 280 7.44 17.36 -14.00
N PRO A 281 8.24 18.34 -14.45
CA PRO A 281 9.61 18.11 -14.87
C PRO A 281 10.42 17.45 -13.77
N ALA A 282 11.26 16.48 -14.12
CA ALA A 282 12.24 15.96 -13.18
C ALA A 282 13.12 17.12 -12.64
N PRO A 283 13.54 17.06 -11.36
CA PRO A 283 14.50 18.04 -10.87
C PRO A 283 15.71 18.07 -11.82
N ALA A 284 16.13 19.26 -12.23
CA ALA A 284 17.35 19.40 -13.03
C ALA A 284 18.50 18.75 -12.25
N GLU A 285 19.12 17.76 -12.87
CA GLU A 285 20.36 17.18 -12.36
C GLU A 285 21.41 18.30 -12.40
N ALA A 286 21.86 18.75 -11.23
CA ALA A 286 22.97 19.69 -11.06
C ALA A 286 24.22 18.93 -10.63
#